data_5ede62da697849d2e18d5c00525237f1
#
_entry.id   5ede62da697849d2e18d5c00525237f1
#
_cell.length_a   1.000
_cell.length_b   1.000
_cell.length_c   1.000
_cell.angle_alpha   90.00
_cell.angle_beta   90.00
_cell.angle_gamma   90.00
#
_symmetry.space_group_name_H-M   'P 1'
#
loop_
_entity.id
_entity.type
_entity.pdbx_description
1 polymer ?
#
loop_
_entity_poly.entity_id
_entity_poly.type
_entity_poly.pdbx_seq_one_letter_code
_entity_poly.pdbx_strand_id
1 'polypeptide(L)'
;VGAYRDRLMSPDQRLEAAKAFVGYELSISCLHGNNERVKSILADPQVLVPFAALEVHYMLHGCFLRRGQLLDHISAIKNHRIHIVHGRNDSVCLPRAAWRFFSALKSAGAGENVSLVFVAAAGHSDSDQGISDALRKATDDLFLEACR
;
A
#
# COMPACT_ATOMS: atom_id res chain seq x y z
N VAL A 1 17.77 0.65 4.78
CA VAL A 1 17.09 -0.68 4.87
C VAL A 1 18.09 -1.77 5.26
N GLY A 2 19.31 -1.85 4.65
CA GLY A 2 20.30 -2.90 4.97
C GLY A 2 20.67 -3.01 6.45
N ALA A 3 20.91 -1.90 7.13
CA ALA A 3 21.20 -1.88 8.55
C ALA A 3 20.05 -2.42 9.43
N TYR A 4 18.80 -2.25 9.01
CA TYR A 4 17.66 -2.85 9.71
C TYR A 4 17.62 -4.37 9.53
N ARG A 5 17.93 -4.91 8.33
CA ARG A 5 18.05 -6.36 8.12
C ARG A 5 19.00 -6.99 9.15
N ASP A 6 20.20 -6.44 9.28
CA ASP A 6 21.24 -7.01 10.14
C ASP A 6 20.80 -7.00 11.63
N ARG A 7 20.17 -5.92 12.06
CA ARG A 7 19.62 -5.81 13.41
C ARG A 7 18.41 -6.72 13.66
N LEU A 8 17.54 -6.91 12.68
CA LEU A 8 16.39 -7.81 12.75
C LEU A 8 16.82 -9.29 12.83
N MET A 9 17.97 -9.64 12.26
CA MET A 9 18.56 -10.98 12.36
C MET A 9 19.23 -11.24 13.71
N SER A 10 19.57 -10.20 14.48
CA SER A 10 20.18 -10.32 15.80
C SER A 10 19.11 -10.54 16.88
N PRO A 11 19.14 -11.64 17.65
CA PRO A 11 18.17 -11.88 18.73
C PRO A 11 18.05 -10.73 19.72
N ASP A 12 19.16 -10.08 20.05
CA ASP A 12 19.24 -9.02 21.06
C ASP A 12 18.75 -7.67 20.55
N GLN A 13 18.76 -7.44 19.22
CA GLN A 13 18.44 -6.15 18.62
C GLN A 13 17.12 -6.14 17.85
N ARG A 14 16.60 -7.31 17.48
CA ARG A 14 15.47 -7.41 16.54
C ARG A 14 14.21 -6.70 17.02
N LEU A 15 13.89 -6.76 18.31
CA LEU A 15 12.67 -6.15 18.83
C LEU A 15 12.74 -4.61 18.76
N GLU A 16 13.86 -4.05 19.17
CA GLU A 16 14.05 -2.60 19.12
C GLU A 16 14.15 -2.08 17.66
N ALA A 17 14.82 -2.85 16.80
CA ALA A 17 14.86 -2.53 15.36
C ALA A 17 13.47 -2.58 14.73
N ALA A 18 12.66 -3.60 15.05
CA ALA A 18 11.29 -3.72 14.56
C ALA A 18 10.40 -2.58 15.06
N LYS A 19 10.49 -2.22 16.35
CA LYS A 19 9.74 -1.07 16.89
C LYS A 19 10.10 0.24 16.20
N ALA A 20 11.39 0.49 16.00
CA ALA A 20 11.84 1.72 15.35
C ALA A 20 11.38 1.78 13.88
N PHE A 21 11.51 0.69 13.14
CA PHE A 21 11.13 0.60 11.73
C PHE A 21 9.62 0.74 11.55
N VAL A 22 8.85 -0.14 12.18
CA VAL A 22 7.38 -0.17 12.03
C VAL A 22 6.75 1.07 12.66
N GLY A 23 7.29 1.57 13.78
CA GLY A 23 6.81 2.81 14.40
C GLY A 23 6.92 4.00 13.46
N TYR A 24 8.03 4.11 12.72
CA TYR A 24 8.19 5.13 11.68
C TYR A 24 7.17 4.93 10.56
N GLU A 25 7.08 3.74 9.96
CA GLU A 25 6.14 3.43 8.88
C GLU A 25 4.70 3.75 9.25
N LEU A 26 4.25 3.30 10.42
CA LEU A 26 2.90 3.56 10.90
C LEU A 26 2.64 5.06 11.16
N SER A 27 3.67 5.82 11.57
CA SER A 27 3.54 7.25 11.84
C SER A 27 3.29 8.09 10.58
N ILE A 28 3.77 7.61 9.41
CA ILE A 28 3.63 8.32 8.13
C ILE A 28 2.51 7.75 7.25
N SER A 29 1.94 6.59 7.63
CA SER A 29 0.93 5.90 6.82
C SER A 29 -0.48 6.49 6.97
N CYS A 30 -0.86 6.98 8.15
CA CYS A 30 -2.19 7.53 8.41
C CYS A 30 -2.13 9.04 8.51
N LEU A 31 -3.04 9.74 7.82
CA LEU A 31 -3.16 11.18 7.94
C LEU A 31 -3.74 11.61 9.30
N HIS A 32 -4.69 10.85 9.82
CA HIS A 32 -5.40 11.14 11.06
C HIS A 32 -5.11 10.15 12.20
N GLY A 33 -4.01 9.44 12.13
CA GLY A 33 -3.44 8.56 13.14
C GLY A 33 -4.45 7.64 13.87
N ASN A 34 -4.44 6.35 13.58
CA ASN A 34 -5.13 5.36 14.42
C ASN A 34 -4.22 4.93 15.56
N ASN A 35 -4.11 5.77 16.59
CA ASN A 35 -3.19 5.58 17.70
C ASN A 35 -3.37 4.24 18.43
N GLU A 36 -4.60 3.71 18.52
CA GLU A 36 -4.85 2.43 19.22
C GLU A 36 -4.38 1.23 18.39
N ARG A 37 -4.63 1.21 17.07
CA ARG A 37 -4.10 0.17 16.17
C ARG A 37 -2.57 0.19 16.14
N VAL A 38 -1.97 1.38 16.07
CA VAL A 38 -0.51 1.54 16.12
C VAL A 38 0.06 1.00 17.42
N LYS A 39 -0.52 1.38 18.55
CA LYS A 39 -0.10 0.87 19.87
C LYS A 39 -0.21 -0.65 19.97
N SER A 40 -1.31 -1.24 19.48
CA SER A 40 -1.51 -2.70 19.55
C SER A 40 -0.47 -3.46 18.72
N ILE A 41 -0.14 -2.97 17.50
CA ILE A 41 0.90 -3.57 16.67
C ILE A 41 2.28 -3.47 17.34
N LEU A 42 2.61 -2.29 17.87
CA LEU A 42 3.91 -2.05 18.51
C LEU A 42 4.06 -2.81 19.84
N ALA A 43 2.96 -3.20 20.48
CA ALA A 43 2.96 -3.93 21.74
C ALA A 43 3.09 -5.45 21.56
N ASP A 44 2.84 -6.00 20.37
CA ASP A 44 2.89 -7.44 20.10
C ASP A 44 4.13 -7.84 19.30
N PRO A 45 5.19 -8.40 19.96
CA PRO A 45 6.39 -8.83 19.27
C PRO A 45 6.16 -9.94 18.23
N GLN A 46 5.10 -10.75 18.37
CA GLN A 46 4.79 -11.84 17.45
C GLN A 46 4.22 -11.31 16.11
N VAL A 47 3.62 -10.15 16.13
CA VAL A 47 3.17 -9.41 14.93
C VAL A 47 4.26 -8.49 14.42
N LEU A 48 4.86 -7.73 15.31
CA LEU A 48 5.78 -6.64 15.00
C LEU A 48 7.07 -7.11 14.30
N VAL A 49 7.71 -8.18 14.82
CA VAL A 49 9.00 -8.64 14.27
C VAL A 49 8.84 -9.26 12.88
N PRO A 50 7.87 -10.17 12.64
CA PRO A 50 7.62 -10.66 11.27
C PRO A 50 7.21 -9.55 10.28
N PHE A 51 6.40 -8.58 10.71
CA PHE A 51 6.02 -7.44 9.89
C PHE A 51 7.26 -6.67 9.40
N ALA A 52 8.12 -6.23 10.33
CA ALA A 52 9.35 -5.53 9.99
C ALA A 52 10.28 -6.37 9.10
N ALA A 53 10.42 -7.66 9.40
CA ALA A 53 11.31 -8.54 8.65
C ALA A 53 10.86 -8.74 7.20
N LEU A 54 9.56 -8.95 6.97
CA LEU A 54 8.99 -9.09 5.64
C LEU A 54 9.15 -7.81 4.83
N GLU A 55 8.80 -6.68 5.39
CA GLU A 55 8.87 -5.41 4.69
C GLU A 55 10.31 -5.02 4.31
N VAL A 56 11.23 -5.14 5.25
CA VAL A 56 12.67 -4.94 5.00
C VAL A 56 13.18 -5.90 3.93
N HIS A 57 12.74 -7.17 3.95
CA HIS A 57 13.11 -8.16 2.95
C HIS A 57 12.63 -7.75 1.54
N TYR A 58 11.36 -7.38 1.38
CA TYR A 58 10.83 -6.93 0.10
C TYR A 58 11.52 -5.68 -0.40
N MET A 59 11.74 -4.69 0.47
CA MET A 59 12.43 -3.44 0.08
C MET A 59 13.88 -3.71 -0.39
N LEU A 60 14.61 -4.59 0.28
CA LEU A 60 15.99 -4.95 -0.09
C LEU A 60 16.08 -5.63 -1.47
N HIS A 61 15.05 -6.36 -1.84
CA HIS A 61 14.99 -7.07 -3.12
C HIS A 61 14.19 -6.31 -4.20
N GLY A 62 13.93 -5.01 -4.00
CA GLY A 62 13.15 -4.19 -4.95
C GLY A 62 11.76 -4.76 -5.21
N CYS A 63 11.13 -5.34 -4.18
CA CYS A 63 9.85 -6.05 -4.27
C CYS A 63 9.86 -7.19 -5.30
N PHE A 64 11.03 -7.74 -5.62
CA PHE A 64 11.24 -8.77 -6.65
C PHE A 64 10.78 -8.35 -8.06
N LEU A 65 10.72 -7.04 -8.30
CA LEU A 65 10.31 -6.46 -9.58
C LEU A 65 11.48 -5.74 -10.24
N ARG A 66 11.62 -5.88 -11.55
CA ARG A 66 12.49 -4.99 -12.32
C ARG A 66 11.83 -3.62 -12.46
N ARG A 67 12.65 -2.58 -12.61
CA ARG A 67 12.14 -1.21 -12.81
C ARG A 67 11.20 -1.13 -14.02
N GLY A 68 10.00 -0.60 -13.81
CA GLY A 68 8.99 -0.42 -14.86
C GLY A 68 8.15 -1.65 -15.21
N GLN A 69 8.44 -2.83 -14.63
CA GLN A 69 7.82 -4.10 -15.01
C GLN A 69 6.28 -4.04 -15.03
N LEU A 70 5.64 -3.40 -14.06
CA LEU A 70 4.18 -3.33 -14.02
C LEU A 70 3.61 -2.49 -15.18
N LEU A 71 4.26 -1.37 -15.52
CA LEU A 71 3.84 -0.52 -16.63
C LEU A 71 4.11 -1.16 -17.99
N ASP A 72 5.21 -1.89 -18.14
CA ASP A 72 5.55 -2.59 -19.38
C ASP A 72 4.56 -3.72 -19.71
N HIS A 73 3.89 -4.28 -18.69
CA HIS A 73 2.89 -5.35 -18.84
C HIS A 73 1.45 -4.85 -18.69
N ILE A 74 1.22 -3.55 -18.77
CA ILE A 74 -0.10 -2.94 -18.55
C ILE A 74 -1.18 -3.50 -19.51
N SER A 75 -0.81 -3.88 -20.71
CA SER A 75 -1.72 -4.44 -21.70
C SER A 75 -2.34 -5.78 -21.28
N ALA A 76 -1.67 -6.53 -20.39
CA ALA A 76 -2.17 -7.82 -19.91
C ALA A 76 -3.42 -7.69 -19.03
N ILE A 77 -3.61 -6.52 -18.40
CA ILE A 77 -4.71 -6.29 -17.46
C ILE A 77 -5.74 -5.27 -17.94
N LYS A 78 -5.54 -4.63 -19.09
CA LYS A 78 -6.40 -3.54 -19.58
C LYS A 78 -7.88 -3.92 -19.79
N ASN A 79 -8.16 -5.21 -20.00
CA ASN A 79 -9.51 -5.71 -20.22
C ASN A 79 -10.22 -6.10 -18.92
N HIS A 80 -9.53 -6.05 -17.77
CA HIS A 80 -10.15 -6.28 -16.46
C HIS A 80 -10.80 -5.01 -15.94
N ARG A 81 -11.83 -5.17 -15.10
CA ARG A 81 -12.37 -4.06 -14.30
C ARG A 81 -11.40 -3.74 -13.18
N ILE A 82 -10.98 -2.49 -13.11
CA ILE A 82 -9.97 -2.01 -12.17
C ILE A 82 -10.46 -0.72 -11.52
N HIS A 83 -10.63 -0.74 -10.21
CA HIS A 83 -10.87 0.44 -9.40
C HIS A 83 -9.63 0.77 -8.58
N ILE A 84 -9.06 1.96 -8.79
CA ILE A 84 -7.89 2.45 -8.06
C ILE A 84 -8.41 3.46 -7.02
N VAL A 85 -8.16 3.18 -5.76
CA VAL A 85 -8.43 4.09 -4.64
C VAL A 85 -7.10 4.50 -4.03
N HIS A 86 -6.88 5.81 -3.86
CA HIS A 86 -5.59 6.31 -3.38
C HIS A 86 -5.78 7.56 -2.52
N GLY A 87 -5.07 7.65 -1.42
CA GLY A 87 -5.07 8.85 -0.58
C GLY A 87 -4.36 10.02 -1.27
N ARG A 88 -4.99 11.17 -1.29
CA ARG A 88 -4.39 12.36 -1.91
C ARG A 88 -3.15 12.86 -1.18
N ASN A 89 -3.08 12.60 0.12
CA ASN A 89 -1.98 13.01 1.00
C ASN A 89 -1.02 11.86 1.32
N ASP A 90 -1.05 10.78 0.53
CA ASP A 90 -0.15 9.64 0.70
C ASP A 90 1.31 10.07 0.47
N SER A 91 2.10 10.03 1.55
CA SER A 91 3.53 10.36 1.55
C SER A 91 4.43 9.13 1.43
N VAL A 92 3.88 7.93 1.54
CA VAL A 92 4.57 6.64 1.39
C VAL A 92 4.61 6.24 -0.08
N CYS A 93 3.43 6.06 -0.68
CA CYS A 93 3.26 5.81 -2.11
C CYS A 93 2.64 7.03 -2.77
N LEU A 94 3.47 7.84 -3.42
CA LEU A 94 3.02 9.15 -3.92
C LEU A 94 1.85 9.03 -4.91
N PRO A 95 0.82 9.90 -4.83
CA PRO A 95 -0.38 9.88 -5.70
C PRO A 95 -0.06 9.90 -7.20
N ARG A 96 1.07 10.48 -7.58
CA ARG A 96 1.55 10.45 -8.97
C ARG A 96 1.80 9.04 -9.51
N ALA A 97 2.08 8.06 -8.63
CA ALA A 97 2.27 6.68 -9.08
C ALA A 97 0.93 6.05 -9.50
N ALA A 98 -0.12 6.26 -8.70
CA ALA A 98 -1.49 5.84 -9.04
C ALA A 98 -1.99 6.52 -10.32
N TRP A 99 -1.73 7.82 -10.47
CA TRP A 99 -2.07 8.56 -11.70
C TRP A 99 -1.34 8.02 -12.93
N ARG A 100 -0.05 7.73 -12.84
CA ARG A 100 0.73 7.15 -13.96
C ARG A 100 0.20 5.78 -14.36
N PHE A 101 -0.15 4.95 -13.38
CA PHE A 101 -0.71 3.61 -13.62
C PHE A 101 -2.08 3.70 -14.31
N PHE A 102 -2.97 4.54 -13.79
CA PHE A 102 -4.27 4.85 -14.40
C PHE A 102 -4.13 5.37 -15.83
N SER A 103 -3.26 6.36 -16.05
CA SER A 103 -3.02 6.94 -17.37
C SER A 103 -2.47 5.93 -18.36
N ALA A 104 -1.58 5.02 -17.92
CA ALA A 104 -1.06 3.95 -18.75
C ALA A 104 -2.16 2.95 -19.17
N LEU A 105 -3.07 2.59 -18.26
CA LEU A 105 -4.24 1.76 -18.57
C LEU A 105 -5.16 2.43 -19.59
N LYS A 106 -5.47 3.70 -19.42
CA LYS A 106 -6.26 4.48 -20.39
C LYS A 106 -5.60 4.51 -21.77
N SER A 107 -4.29 4.78 -21.81
CA SER A 107 -3.52 4.80 -23.06
C SER A 107 -3.42 3.42 -23.73
N ALA A 108 -3.44 2.34 -22.96
CA ALA A 108 -3.47 0.98 -23.48
C ALA A 108 -4.87 0.54 -23.99
N GLY A 109 -5.87 1.38 -23.87
CA GLY A 109 -7.23 1.13 -24.34
C GLY A 109 -8.15 0.47 -23.32
N ALA A 110 -7.90 0.63 -22.02
CA ALA A 110 -8.79 0.12 -20.97
C ALA A 110 -10.19 0.78 -20.99
N GLY A 111 -10.34 1.96 -21.59
CA GLY A 111 -11.63 2.64 -21.73
C GLY A 111 -12.32 2.84 -20.37
N GLU A 112 -13.57 2.41 -20.26
CA GLU A 112 -14.38 2.51 -19.04
C GLU A 112 -14.06 1.40 -18.02
N ASN A 113 -13.17 0.46 -18.35
CA ASN A 113 -12.79 -0.61 -17.43
C ASN A 113 -11.95 -0.12 -16.24
N VAL A 114 -11.37 1.08 -16.30
CA VAL A 114 -10.55 1.61 -15.23
C VAL A 114 -11.09 2.91 -14.64
N SER A 115 -11.15 3.00 -13.34
CA SER A 115 -11.45 4.22 -12.59
C SER A 115 -10.35 4.55 -11.58
N LEU A 116 -10.23 5.82 -11.21
CA LEU A 116 -9.31 6.30 -10.19
C LEU A 116 -10.03 7.31 -9.28
N VAL A 117 -9.98 7.04 -7.99
CA VAL A 117 -10.51 7.92 -6.95
C VAL A 117 -9.37 8.38 -6.05
N PHE A 118 -9.16 9.69 -5.96
CA PHE A 118 -8.30 10.29 -4.95
C PHE A 118 -9.13 10.75 -3.76
N VAL A 119 -8.90 10.13 -2.59
CA VAL A 119 -9.57 10.49 -1.34
C VAL A 119 -8.88 11.72 -0.75
N ALA A 120 -9.61 12.84 -0.63
CA ALA A 120 -9.05 14.16 -0.36
C ALA A 120 -8.31 14.25 0.99
N ALA A 121 -8.88 13.73 2.06
CA ALA A 121 -8.32 13.81 3.42
C ALA A 121 -7.84 12.45 3.90
N ALA A 122 -6.98 11.78 3.11
CA ALA A 122 -6.47 10.45 3.43
C ALA A 122 -5.00 10.29 3.05
N GLY A 123 -4.29 9.50 3.83
CA GLY A 123 -2.90 9.10 3.62
C GLY A 123 -2.77 7.77 2.90
N HIS A 124 -1.81 6.94 3.35
CA HIS A 124 -1.48 5.65 2.76
C HIS A 124 -2.38 4.51 3.26
N SER A 125 -2.85 4.60 4.51
CA SER A 125 -3.51 3.48 5.18
C SER A 125 -4.97 3.31 4.76
N ASP A 126 -5.37 2.05 4.57
CA ASP A 126 -6.77 1.63 4.43
C ASP A 126 -7.62 1.93 5.69
N SER A 127 -6.97 2.18 6.83
CA SER A 127 -7.63 2.56 8.07
C SER A 127 -8.10 4.02 8.10
N ASP A 128 -7.64 4.87 7.16
CA ASP A 128 -8.27 6.17 6.94
C ASP A 128 -9.70 5.96 6.42
N GLN A 129 -10.70 6.45 7.16
CA GLN A 129 -12.12 6.13 6.93
C GLN A 129 -12.56 6.37 5.48
N GLY A 130 -12.10 7.45 4.87
CA GLY A 130 -12.42 7.75 3.47
C GLY A 130 -11.85 6.74 2.48
N ILE A 131 -10.68 6.13 2.75
CA ILE A 131 -10.13 5.03 1.94
C ILE A 131 -10.99 3.79 2.10
N SER A 132 -11.29 3.41 3.35
CA SER A 132 -12.13 2.25 3.66
C SER A 132 -13.50 2.33 2.99
N ASP A 133 -14.15 3.50 3.05
CA ASP A 133 -15.45 3.72 2.41
C ASP A 133 -15.36 3.64 0.88
N ALA A 134 -14.33 4.22 0.28
CA ALA A 134 -14.13 4.18 -1.16
C ALA A 134 -13.80 2.77 -1.67
N LEU A 135 -13.00 1.99 -0.91
CA LEU A 135 -12.69 0.58 -1.23
C LEU A 135 -13.95 -0.28 -1.14
N ARG A 136 -14.78 -0.11 -0.09
CA ARG A 136 -16.05 -0.83 0.04
C ARG A 136 -16.96 -0.54 -1.13
N LYS A 137 -17.13 0.76 -1.48
CA LYS A 137 -17.93 1.14 -2.65
C LYS A 137 -17.39 0.50 -3.93
N ALA A 138 -16.09 0.53 -4.17
CA ALA A 138 -15.48 -0.08 -5.35
C ALA A 138 -15.74 -1.59 -5.42
N THR A 139 -15.71 -2.29 -4.28
CA THR A 139 -16.01 -3.72 -4.20
C THR A 139 -17.48 -4.01 -4.50
N ASP A 140 -18.40 -3.19 -3.97
CA ASP A 140 -19.84 -3.31 -4.24
C ASP A 140 -20.14 -3.06 -5.72
N ASP A 141 -19.53 -2.06 -6.33
CA ASP A 141 -19.67 -1.75 -7.76
C ASP A 141 -19.20 -2.94 -8.61
N LEU A 142 -18.04 -3.53 -8.32
CA LEU A 142 -17.52 -4.73 -9.02
C LEU A 142 -18.46 -5.94 -8.87
N PHE A 143 -19.00 -6.15 -7.69
CA PHE A 143 -19.95 -7.26 -7.44
C PHE A 143 -21.23 -7.09 -8.26
N LEU A 144 -21.83 -5.89 -8.26
CA LEU A 144 -23.04 -5.59 -9.01
C LEU A 144 -22.84 -5.73 -10.53
N GLU A 145 -21.66 -5.40 -11.04
CA GLU A 145 -21.32 -5.58 -12.45
C GLU A 145 -21.14 -7.06 -12.82
N ALA A 146 -20.54 -7.85 -11.93
CA ALA A 146 -20.35 -9.30 -12.16
C ALA A 146 -21.66 -10.12 -12.13
N CYS A 147 -22.72 -9.58 -11.52
CA CYS A 147 -24.03 -10.22 -11.41
C CYS A 147 -24.99 -9.84 -12.58
N ARG A 148 -24.54 -9.05 -13.55
CA ARG A 148 -25.31 -8.65 -14.74
C ARG A 148 -24.95 -9.49 -15.95
#